data_08667ea78da13fc9fc1e9b6515403aae
#
_entry.id   08667ea78da13fc9fc1e9b6515403aae
#
_cell.length_a   1.000
_cell.length_b   1.000
_cell.length_c   1.000
_cell.angle_alpha   90.00
_cell.angle_beta   90.00
_cell.angle_gamma   90.00
#
_symmetry.space_group_name_H-M   'P 1'
#
loop_
_entity.id
_entity.type
_entity.pdbx_description
1 polymer ?
#
loop_
_entity_poly.entity_id
_entity_poly.type
_entity_poly.pdbx_seq_one_letter_code
_entity_poly.pdbx_strand_id
1 'polypeptide(L)'
;MLRYSFILFLLTSLNCIGQPNLLNAKKPSEIGLKTANQIKYDNTKPLEYGYIDDRDVMFGKRIWEFIDIDQRINFPLYYPTKPLMDRKPLFDVLREYVQSGDKNKISIKDFCFQDDYFSIPLDAAEAESKFNDFRLTKQGDENVTKNFNPTKIDPAVDPAAYRQLCLKLIKDKNLKEGPDYKTAELNAVDVKGYKIQGYWYFDKRLAELKYRLIAIAPVASSAKSIVDATMGQQEIEDEYTEIVSSQGSLLTPQQEEEKKAKLKIYEEMSAPDVLFWIYYPAIRNILKLNPTFNDRNSSKPINFDDLLLSRHFTAVIYKEENVQGDRLIDKYKPNNALDQLLEAERVKDKIRDFEHDLWNY
;
A
#
# COMPACT_ATOMS: atom_id res chain seq x y z
N MET A 1 12.41 15.32 -39.91
CA MET A 1 11.21 14.46 -39.73
C MET A 1 11.52 13.02 -39.30
N LEU A 2 12.60 12.39 -39.71
CA LEU A 2 12.94 10.99 -39.32
C LEU A 2 13.27 10.80 -37.81
N ARG A 3 13.78 11.80 -37.10
CA ARG A 3 14.16 11.69 -35.68
C ARG A 3 12.98 11.65 -34.71
N TYR A 4 11.85 12.22 -35.06
CA TYR A 4 10.64 12.20 -34.23
C TYR A 4 9.82 10.92 -34.41
N SER A 5 9.93 10.26 -35.56
CA SER A 5 9.27 8.98 -35.82
C SER A 5 9.85 7.84 -34.98
N PHE A 6 11.16 7.90 -34.66
CA PHE A 6 11.83 6.88 -33.85
C PHE A 6 11.49 6.98 -32.36
N ILE A 7 11.27 8.20 -31.86
CA ILE A 7 10.88 8.44 -30.47
C ILE A 7 9.42 8.03 -30.24
N LEU A 8 8.55 8.24 -31.24
CA LEU A 8 7.14 7.80 -31.15
C LEU A 8 7.01 6.27 -31.17
N PHE A 9 7.91 5.57 -31.87
CA PHE A 9 7.91 4.10 -31.91
C PHE A 9 8.44 3.46 -30.62
N LEU A 10 9.31 4.15 -29.88
CA LEU A 10 9.85 3.69 -28.60
C LEU A 10 8.83 3.84 -27.44
N LEU A 11 7.86 4.75 -27.56
CA LEU A 11 6.83 5.00 -26.55
C LEU A 11 5.63 4.07 -26.64
N THR A 12 5.46 3.32 -27.74
CA THR A 12 4.34 2.38 -27.91
C THR A 12 4.66 0.94 -27.50
N SER A 13 5.89 0.64 -27.09
CA SER A 13 6.34 -0.74 -26.79
C SER A 13 6.17 -1.18 -25.33
N LEU A 14 5.52 -0.41 -24.45
CA LEU A 14 5.56 -0.64 -23.01
C LEU A 14 4.30 -1.22 -22.38
N ASN A 15 3.34 -1.74 -23.15
CA ASN A 15 2.13 -2.35 -22.58
C ASN A 15 1.84 -3.76 -23.12
N CYS A 16 2.82 -4.65 -23.10
CA CYS A 16 2.56 -6.08 -23.30
C CYS A 16 2.50 -6.80 -21.94
N ILE A 17 1.38 -6.64 -21.23
CA ILE A 17 1.01 -7.54 -20.14
C ILE A 17 0.40 -8.78 -20.79
N GLY A 18 1.23 -9.75 -21.17
CA GLY A 18 0.80 -10.97 -21.82
C GLY A 18 0.76 -12.13 -20.84
N GLN A 19 -0.19 -13.05 -21.06
CA GLN A 19 -0.14 -14.37 -20.44
C GLN A 19 1.12 -15.10 -20.95
N PRO A 20 1.81 -15.90 -20.11
CA PRO A 20 2.99 -16.63 -20.53
C PRO A 20 2.62 -17.61 -21.67
N ASN A 21 3.10 -17.31 -22.87
CA ASN A 21 2.91 -18.15 -24.05
C ASN A 21 4.05 -19.16 -24.14
N LEU A 22 4.19 -20.02 -23.10
CA LEU A 22 5.31 -20.98 -23.02
C LEU A 22 5.19 -22.11 -24.05
N LEU A 23 3.97 -22.60 -24.26
CA LEU A 23 3.75 -23.79 -25.11
C LEU A 23 3.77 -23.50 -26.63
N ASN A 24 3.37 -22.28 -27.00
CA ASN A 24 3.21 -21.89 -28.41
C ASN A 24 4.22 -20.83 -28.87
N ALA A 25 5.11 -20.38 -28.00
CA ALA A 25 6.15 -19.43 -28.33
C ALA A 25 7.20 -20.10 -29.23
N LYS A 26 7.45 -19.51 -30.40
CA LYS A 26 8.49 -19.96 -31.33
C LYS A 26 9.85 -19.34 -31.03
N LYS A 27 9.87 -18.21 -30.32
CA LYS A 27 11.08 -17.48 -29.92
C LYS A 27 10.99 -17.07 -28.47
N PRO A 28 12.12 -16.96 -27.76
CA PRO A 28 12.12 -16.49 -26.35
C PRO A 28 11.46 -15.12 -26.16
N SER A 29 11.52 -14.24 -27.15
CA SER A 29 10.89 -12.92 -27.10
C SER A 29 9.35 -12.95 -27.19
N GLU A 30 8.75 -14.06 -27.56
CA GLU A 30 7.30 -14.26 -27.63
C GLU A 30 6.74 -14.76 -26.29
N ILE A 31 7.60 -15.21 -25.38
CA ILE A 31 7.20 -15.63 -24.02
C ILE A 31 6.63 -14.42 -23.28
N GLY A 32 5.42 -14.58 -22.73
CA GLY A 32 4.70 -13.49 -22.07
C GLY A 32 3.79 -12.67 -22.99
N LEU A 33 3.89 -12.82 -24.32
CA LEU A 33 3.00 -12.15 -25.25
C LEU A 33 1.71 -12.95 -25.48
N LYS A 34 0.58 -12.24 -25.54
CA LYS A 34 -0.70 -12.84 -25.91
C LYS A 34 -0.72 -13.18 -27.40
N THR A 35 -1.26 -14.36 -27.74
CA THR A 35 -1.52 -14.73 -29.14
C THR A 35 -2.67 -13.88 -29.71
N ALA A 36 -2.75 -13.76 -31.04
CA ALA A 36 -3.84 -13.04 -31.73
C ALA A 36 -5.24 -13.55 -31.32
N ASN A 37 -5.39 -14.85 -31.09
CA ASN A 37 -6.64 -15.43 -30.61
C ASN A 37 -6.94 -15.04 -29.16
N GLN A 38 -5.94 -15.02 -28.30
CA GLN A 38 -6.11 -14.58 -26.92
C GLN A 38 -6.52 -13.10 -26.86
N ILE A 39 -5.90 -12.24 -27.68
CA ILE A 39 -6.26 -10.82 -27.77
C ILE A 39 -7.71 -10.65 -28.25
N LYS A 40 -8.15 -11.44 -29.23
CA LYS A 40 -9.51 -11.37 -29.77
C LYS A 40 -10.59 -11.72 -28.75
N TYR A 41 -10.31 -12.69 -27.86
CA TYR A 41 -11.25 -13.16 -26.84
C TYR A 41 -10.94 -12.63 -25.45
N ASP A 42 -9.99 -11.72 -25.32
CA ASP A 42 -9.57 -11.17 -24.05
C ASP A 42 -10.60 -10.16 -23.52
N ASN A 43 -11.21 -10.50 -22.41
CA ASN A 43 -12.07 -9.59 -21.69
C ASN A 43 -11.23 -8.77 -20.69
N THR A 44 -10.67 -7.66 -21.17
CA THR A 44 -9.82 -6.76 -20.39
C THR A 44 -10.60 -5.88 -19.42
N LYS A 45 -11.93 -5.82 -19.56
CA LYS A 45 -12.78 -5.02 -18.67
C LYS A 45 -13.14 -5.84 -17.43
N PRO A 46 -13.15 -5.21 -16.23
CA PRO A 46 -13.68 -5.87 -15.04
C PRO A 46 -15.17 -6.14 -15.20
N LEU A 47 -15.65 -7.22 -14.59
CA LEU A 47 -17.09 -7.52 -14.54
C LEU A 47 -17.82 -6.38 -13.83
N GLU A 48 -18.90 -5.90 -14.43
CA GLU A 48 -19.74 -4.90 -13.79
C GLU A 48 -20.40 -5.45 -12.52
N TYR A 49 -20.55 -4.60 -11.52
CA TYR A 49 -21.36 -4.96 -10.36
C TYR A 49 -22.83 -5.03 -10.77
N GLY A 50 -23.50 -6.11 -10.42
CA GLY A 50 -24.95 -6.22 -10.59
C GLY A 50 -25.66 -5.08 -9.84
N TYR A 51 -26.64 -4.45 -10.49
CA TYR A 51 -27.51 -3.49 -9.81
C TYR A 51 -28.35 -4.18 -8.74
N ILE A 52 -28.40 -3.56 -7.57
CA ILE A 52 -29.25 -3.98 -6.45
C ILE A 52 -30.03 -2.78 -5.99
N ASP A 53 -31.34 -2.94 -5.88
CA ASP A 53 -32.23 -1.94 -5.28
C ASP A 53 -32.13 -2.04 -3.74
N ASP A 54 -32.17 -0.92 -3.04
CA ASP A 54 -32.11 -0.89 -1.56
C ASP A 54 -33.21 -1.74 -0.91
N ARG A 55 -34.36 -1.90 -1.59
CA ARG A 55 -35.46 -2.76 -1.13
C ARG A 55 -35.17 -4.25 -1.22
N ASP A 56 -34.19 -4.65 -2.00
CA ASP A 56 -33.79 -6.04 -2.18
C ASP A 56 -32.70 -6.46 -1.20
N VAL A 57 -32.11 -5.52 -0.46
CA VAL A 57 -31.12 -5.78 0.59
C VAL A 57 -31.83 -6.04 1.90
N MET A 58 -31.93 -7.31 2.32
CA MET A 58 -32.55 -7.68 3.60
C MET A 58 -31.61 -7.55 4.78
N PHE A 59 -30.34 -7.76 4.55
CA PHE A 59 -29.27 -7.68 5.54
C PHE A 59 -28.07 -7.01 4.89
N GLY A 60 -27.39 -6.16 5.65
CA GLY A 60 -26.15 -5.54 5.22
C GLY A 60 -25.26 -5.26 6.41
N LYS A 61 -23.98 -5.54 6.27
CA LYS A 61 -22.96 -5.29 7.31
C LYS A 61 -21.62 -4.95 6.70
N ARG A 62 -21.06 -3.84 7.13
CA ARG A 62 -19.71 -3.42 6.78
C ARG A 62 -18.72 -4.08 7.73
N ILE A 63 -17.65 -4.62 7.17
CA ILE A 63 -16.56 -5.22 7.94
C ILE A 63 -15.21 -4.73 7.41
N TRP A 64 -14.22 -4.73 8.29
CA TRP A 64 -12.83 -4.46 7.97
C TRP A 64 -12.00 -5.67 8.34
N GLU A 65 -11.19 -6.10 7.39
CA GLU A 65 -10.38 -7.31 7.50
C GLU A 65 -8.91 -6.98 7.23
N PHE A 66 -8.02 -7.71 7.88
CA PHE A 66 -6.59 -7.65 7.64
C PHE A 66 -6.12 -8.92 6.92
N ILE A 67 -5.49 -8.75 5.78
CA ILE A 67 -4.85 -9.78 4.98
C ILE A 67 -3.37 -9.81 5.38
N ASP A 68 -2.97 -10.85 6.08
CA ASP A 68 -1.59 -11.08 6.47
C ASP A 68 -0.83 -11.75 5.31
N ILE A 69 0.22 -11.11 4.80
CA ILE A 69 0.99 -11.62 3.67
C ILE A 69 1.91 -12.79 4.02
N ASP A 70 2.18 -13.04 5.29
CA ASP A 70 3.00 -14.18 5.74
C ASP A 70 2.24 -15.51 5.57
N GLN A 71 0.93 -15.46 5.38
CA GLN A 71 0.13 -16.65 5.11
C GLN A 71 0.29 -17.11 3.66
N ARG A 72 0.57 -18.41 3.47
CA ARG A 72 0.86 -19.01 2.16
C ARG A 72 -0.21 -18.75 1.09
N ILE A 73 -1.49 -18.74 1.47
CA ILE A 73 -2.59 -18.49 0.55
C ILE A 73 -2.58 -17.06 0.00
N ASN A 74 -1.98 -16.11 0.73
CA ASN A 74 -1.89 -14.71 0.37
C ASN A 74 -0.62 -14.36 -0.45
N PHE A 75 0.28 -15.33 -0.65
CA PHE A 75 1.50 -15.13 -1.44
C PHE A 75 1.28 -14.54 -2.84
N PRO A 76 0.20 -14.84 -3.58
CA PRO A 76 -0.05 -14.22 -4.88
C PRO A 76 -0.23 -12.68 -4.83
N LEU A 77 -0.55 -12.11 -3.67
CA LEU A 77 -0.65 -10.65 -3.46
C LEU A 77 0.72 -10.00 -3.23
N TYR A 78 1.68 -10.77 -2.71
CA TYR A 78 3.00 -10.29 -2.31
C TYR A 78 4.09 -10.59 -3.33
N TYR A 79 4.14 -11.81 -3.87
CA TYR A 79 5.17 -12.21 -4.81
C TYR A 79 4.78 -11.90 -6.27
N PRO A 80 5.75 -11.55 -7.10
CA PRO A 80 7.19 -11.47 -6.84
C PRO A 80 7.58 -10.19 -6.10
N THR A 81 8.55 -10.24 -5.20
CA THR A 81 9.04 -9.05 -4.46
C THR A 81 9.74 -8.03 -5.35
N LYS A 82 10.23 -8.46 -6.50
CA LYS A 82 10.77 -7.59 -7.55
C LYS A 82 9.93 -7.77 -8.81
N PRO A 83 9.52 -6.69 -9.48
CA PRO A 83 8.75 -6.78 -10.71
C PRO A 83 9.43 -7.68 -11.75
N LEU A 84 8.68 -8.62 -12.30
CA LEU A 84 9.08 -9.45 -13.44
C LEU A 84 8.44 -8.89 -14.72
N MET A 85 8.83 -9.45 -15.88
CA MET A 85 8.29 -9.00 -17.18
C MET A 85 6.79 -9.26 -17.31
N ASP A 86 6.28 -10.32 -16.67
CA ASP A 86 4.92 -10.82 -16.78
C ASP A 86 4.03 -10.50 -15.58
N ARG A 87 4.60 -10.12 -14.45
CA ARG A 87 3.83 -9.87 -13.20
C ARG A 87 4.58 -8.97 -12.22
N LYS A 88 3.79 -8.29 -11.40
CA LYS A 88 4.26 -7.37 -10.35
C LYS A 88 3.55 -7.70 -9.03
N PRO A 89 4.12 -7.35 -7.87
CA PRO A 89 3.39 -7.42 -6.60
C PRO A 89 2.22 -6.42 -6.59
N LEU A 90 1.20 -6.72 -5.81
CA LEU A 90 0.02 -5.84 -5.69
C LEU A 90 0.42 -4.42 -5.25
N PHE A 91 1.35 -4.30 -4.32
CA PHE A 91 1.82 -3.01 -3.83
C PHE A 91 2.35 -2.11 -4.95
N ASP A 92 3.19 -2.66 -5.86
CA ASP A 92 3.75 -1.87 -6.96
C ASP A 92 2.66 -1.43 -7.95
N VAL A 93 1.64 -2.27 -8.17
CA VAL A 93 0.48 -1.89 -9.00
C VAL A 93 -0.28 -0.73 -8.37
N LEU A 94 -0.51 -0.77 -7.05
CA LEU A 94 -1.18 0.31 -6.32
C LEU A 94 -0.34 1.58 -6.31
N ARG A 95 0.98 1.46 -6.06
CA ARG A 95 1.92 2.59 -6.08
C ARG A 95 1.95 3.28 -7.44
N GLU A 96 2.12 2.51 -8.51
CA GLU A 96 2.13 3.04 -9.88
C GLU A 96 0.82 3.77 -10.22
N TYR A 97 -0.31 3.26 -9.75
CA TYR A 97 -1.61 3.90 -9.99
C TYR A 97 -1.72 5.21 -9.24
N VAL A 98 -1.36 5.24 -7.97
CA VAL A 98 -1.39 6.47 -7.16
C VAL A 98 -0.46 7.53 -7.74
N GLN A 99 0.77 7.15 -8.14
CA GLN A 99 1.73 8.06 -8.76
C GLN A 99 1.35 8.50 -10.18
N SER A 100 0.56 7.70 -10.90
CA SER A 100 0.13 8.01 -12.28
C SER A 100 -1.23 8.71 -12.37
N GLY A 101 -1.91 8.92 -11.26
CA GLY A 101 -3.26 9.48 -11.21
C GLY A 101 -3.41 10.76 -12.04
N ASP A 102 -2.49 11.70 -11.88
CA ASP A 102 -2.48 12.96 -12.65
C ASP A 102 -2.24 12.75 -14.16
N LYS A 103 -1.48 11.72 -14.55
CA LYS A 103 -1.22 11.41 -15.97
C LYS A 103 -2.47 10.88 -16.68
N ASN A 104 -3.35 10.22 -15.96
CA ASN A 104 -4.59 9.63 -16.47
C ASN A 104 -5.79 10.58 -16.38
N LYS A 105 -5.60 11.85 -15.99
CA LYS A 105 -6.64 12.86 -15.76
C LYS A 105 -7.65 12.47 -14.67
N ILE A 106 -7.29 11.57 -13.77
CA ILE A 106 -8.08 11.20 -12.60
C ILE A 106 -7.38 11.81 -11.41
N SER A 107 -8.05 12.70 -10.70
CA SER A 107 -7.48 13.29 -9.49
C SER A 107 -7.25 12.20 -8.42
N ILE A 108 -6.09 12.21 -7.80
CA ILE A 108 -5.78 11.29 -6.71
C ILE A 108 -6.80 11.43 -5.56
N LYS A 109 -7.33 12.63 -5.35
CA LYS A 109 -8.34 12.96 -4.34
C LYS A 109 -9.66 12.24 -4.53
N ASP A 110 -9.94 11.75 -5.75
CA ASP A 110 -11.20 11.08 -6.06
C ASP A 110 -11.20 9.60 -5.66
N PHE A 111 -10.01 9.02 -5.42
CA PHE A 111 -9.90 7.60 -5.13
C PHE A 111 -8.96 7.23 -3.98
N CYS A 112 -8.15 8.16 -3.48
CA CYS A 112 -7.18 7.91 -2.41
C CYS A 112 -7.47 8.80 -1.20
N PHE A 113 -7.54 8.19 -0.01
CA PHE A 113 -7.97 8.83 1.24
C PHE A 113 -7.05 8.46 2.39
N GLN A 114 -7.03 9.31 3.42
CA GLN A 114 -6.27 9.04 4.64
C GLN A 114 -7.03 8.10 5.58
N ASP A 115 -8.36 8.17 5.57
CA ASP A 115 -9.25 7.45 6.47
C ASP A 115 -10.11 6.39 5.75
N ASP A 116 -10.62 5.43 6.53
CA ASP A 116 -11.46 4.31 6.08
C ASP A 116 -12.93 4.70 5.80
N TYR A 117 -13.31 5.97 6.05
CA TYR A 117 -14.63 6.53 5.73
C TYR A 117 -14.63 7.45 4.52
N PHE A 118 -13.47 7.62 3.85
CA PHE A 118 -13.30 8.48 2.67
C PHE A 118 -13.60 9.97 2.91
N SER A 119 -13.38 10.43 4.15
CA SER A 119 -13.68 11.82 4.53
C SER A 119 -12.55 12.77 4.17
N ILE A 120 -11.31 12.29 4.25
CA ILE A 120 -10.10 13.09 4.07
C ILE A 120 -9.38 12.61 2.81
N PRO A 121 -9.50 13.33 1.68
CA PRO A 121 -8.79 12.98 0.46
C PRO A 121 -7.28 13.20 0.63
N LEU A 122 -6.47 12.33 0.03
CA LEU A 122 -5.02 12.42 0.07
C LEU A 122 -4.50 13.29 -1.06
N ASP A 123 -3.55 14.18 -0.75
CA ASP A 123 -2.85 14.97 -1.77
C ASP A 123 -1.71 14.18 -2.43
N ALA A 124 -1.41 14.51 -3.70
CA ALA A 124 -0.33 13.85 -4.45
C ALA A 124 1.04 13.99 -3.76
N ALA A 125 1.32 15.15 -3.16
CA ALA A 125 2.57 15.38 -2.43
C ALA A 125 2.66 14.55 -1.14
N GLU A 126 1.56 14.38 -0.43
CA GLU A 126 1.48 13.52 0.76
C GLU A 126 1.60 12.04 0.38
N ALA A 127 0.96 11.61 -0.71
CA ALA A 127 1.09 10.26 -1.21
C ALA A 127 2.54 9.94 -1.60
N GLU A 128 3.21 10.86 -2.30
CA GLU A 128 4.61 10.70 -2.68
C GLU A 128 5.52 10.60 -1.46
N SER A 129 5.28 11.41 -0.43
CA SER A 129 6.09 11.37 0.82
C SER A 129 5.92 10.05 1.60
N LYS A 130 4.84 9.31 1.37
CA LYS A 130 4.66 7.98 1.96
C LYS A 130 5.48 6.91 1.25
N PHE A 131 5.71 7.08 -0.05
CA PHE A 131 6.52 6.16 -0.87
C PHE A 131 8.00 6.49 -0.86
N ASN A 132 8.31 7.79 -1.00
CA ASN A 132 9.68 8.27 -1.08
C ASN A 132 9.81 9.52 -0.22
N ASP A 133 10.67 9.48 0.75
CA ASP A 133 10.97 10.65 1.56
C ASP A 133 12.47 10.78 1.82
N PHE A 134 12.88 11.99 2.17
CA PHE A 134 14.24 12.32 2.52
C PHE A 134 14.25 13.24 3.75
N ARG A 135 15.33 13.15 4.52
CA ARG A 135 15.64 14.08 5.60
C ARG A 135 17.09 14.55 5.48
N LEU A 136 17.30 15.85 5.63
CA LEU A 136 18.63 16.42 5.68
C LEU A 136 19.35 16.03 6.97
N THR A 137 20.64 15.75 6.87
CA THR A 137 21.52 15.69 8.03
C THR A 137 21.83 17.10 8.54
N LYS A 138 22.39 17.24 9.74
CA LYS A 138 22.86 18.54 10.25
C LYS A 138 23.82 19.22 9.29
N GLN A 139 24.73 18.44 8.70
CA GLN A 139 25.69 18.93 7.69
C GLN A 139 24.99 19.39 6.40
N GLY A 140 23.98 18.63 5.94
CA GLY A 140 23.20 18.96 4.76
C GLY A 140 22.37 20.23 4.94
N ASP A 141 21.76 20.40 6.10
CA ASP A 141 21.00 21.62 6.42
C ASP A 141 21.89 22.85 6.46
N GLU A 142 23.08 22.76 7.06
CA GLU A 142 24.10 23.81 7.00
C GLU A 142 24.56 24.11 5.58
N ASN A 143 24.77 23.08 4.75
CA ASN A 143 25.15 23.26 3.35
C ASN A 143 24.07 23.97 2.54
N VAL A 144 22.83 23.59 2.70
CA VAL A 144 21.68 24.25 2.05
C VAL A 144 21.59 25.71 2.49
N THR A 145 21.63 25.95 3.79
CA THR A 145 21.46 27.30 4.37
C THR A 145 22.59 28.23 3.95
N LYS A 146 23.85 27.76 3.96
CA LYS A 146 25.03 28.60 3.64
C LYS A 146 25.24 28.81 2.14
N ASN A 147 25.02 27.78 1.32
CA ASN A 147 25.50 27.78 -0.06
C ASN A 147 24.36 27.87 -1.09
N PHE A 148 23.14 27.38 -0.75
CA PHE A 148 22.10 27.16 -1.73
C PHE A 148 20.75 27.83 -1.41
N ASN A 149 20.66 28.62 -0.33
CA ASN A 149 19.45 29.33 0.05
C ASN A 149 19.56 30.87 -0.17
N PRO A 150 19.60 31.34 -1.43
CA PRO A 150 19.77 32.76 -1.74
C PRO A 150 18.59 33.62 -1.26
N THR A 151 17.41 33.03 -1.17
CA THR A 151 16.17 33.70 -0.73
C THR A 151 15.97 33.67 0.78
N LYS A 152 16.91 33.06 1.51
CA LYS A 152 16.83 32.90 2.99
C LYS A 152 15.47 32.32 3.44
N ILE A 153 15.00 31.28 2.76
CA ILE A 153 13.80 30.56 3.15
C ILE A 153 14.09 29.90 4.50
N ASP A 154 13.33 30.28 5.50
CA ASP A 154 13.44 29.69 6.84
C ASP A 154 12.57 28.41 6.90
N PRO A 155 13.16 27.24 7.19
CA PRO A 155 12.42 25.99 7.32
C PRO A 155 11.34 26.04 8.41
N ALA A 156 11.48 26.90 9.40
CA ALA A 156 10.48 27.07 10.45
C ALA A 156 9.27 27.91 10.01
N VAL A 157 9.46 28.82 9.04
CA VAL A 157 8.43 29.75 8.55
C VAL A 157 7.69 29.16 7.34
N ASP A 158 8.44 28.61 6.38
CA ASP A 158 7.89 28.00 5.18
C ASP A 158 8.55 26.63 4.89
N PRO A 159 8.12 25.57 5.60
CA PRO A 159 8.68 24.24 5.43
C PRO A 159 8.41 23.65 4.03
N ALA A 160 7.31 24.05 3.39
CA ALA A 160 6.95 23.55 2.06
C ALA A 160 7.90 24.09 0.98
N ALA A 161 8.17 25.39 0.97
CA ALA A 161 9.11 25.99 0.04
C ALA A 161 10.55 25.51 0.29
N TYR A 162 10.95 25.35 1.55
CA TYR A 162 12.26 24.78 1.90
C TYR A 162 12.42 23.34 1.39
N ARG A 163 11.39 22.50 1.57
CA ARG A 163 11.37 21.13 1.05
C ARG A 163 11.49 21.11 -0.48
N GLN A 164 10.79 21.99 -1.20
CA GLN A 164 10.90 22.08 -2.66
C GLN A 164 12.30 22.49 -3.11
N LEU A 165 12.93 23.43 -2.40
CA LEU A 165 14.32 23.82 -2.64
C LEU A 165 15.25 22.61 -2.48
N CYS A 166 15.14 21.85 -1.39
CA CYS A 166 15.94 20.66 -1.14
C CYS A 166 15.74 19.60 -2.22
N LEU A 167 14.50 19.32 -2.62
CA LEU A 167 14.18 18.38 -3.72
C LEU A 167 14.84 18.81 -5.03
N LYS A 168 14.85 20.11 -5.34
CA LYS A 168 15.54 20.64 -6.51
C LYS A 168 17.04 20.40 -6.42
N LEU A 169 17.66 20.69 -5.27
CA LEU A 169 19.09 20.51 -5.05
C LEU A 169 19.52 19.04 -5.13
N ILE A 170 18.68 18.13 -4.65
CA ILE A 170 18.90 16.68 -4.77
C ILE A 170 18.83 16.25 -6.25
N LYS A 171 17.82 16.73 -7.00
CA LYS A 171 17.69 16.45 -8.44
C LYS A 171 18.89 17.00 -9.25
N ASP A 172 19.35 18.19 -8.90
CA ASP A 172 20.50 18.85 -9.55
C ASP A 172 21.84 18.26 -9.07
N LYS A 173 21.82 17.24 -8.19
CA LYS A 173 23.02 16.59 -7.60
C LYS A 173 23.97 17.53 -6.85
N ASN A 174 23.42 18.60 -6.31
CA ASN A 174 24.19 19.55 -5.48
C ASN A 174 24.37 19.05 -4.05
N LEU A 175 23.51 18.14 -3.60
CA LEU A 175 23.61 17.44 -2.32
C LEU A 175 24.00 15.99 -2.54
N LYS A 176 24.77 15.42 -1.62
CA LYS A 176 25.26 14.05 -1.67
C LYS A 176 24.46 13.17 -0.69
N GLU A 177 23.98 12.03 -1.18
CA GLU A 177 23.35 11.04 -0.34
C GLU A 177 24.35 10.46 0.67
N GLY A 178 23.90 10.29 1.89
CA GLY A 178 24.70 9.84 3.03
C GLY A 178 25.20 11.01 3.88
N PRO A 179 26.10 11.89 3.40
CA PRO A 179 26.58 13.02 4.23
C PRO A 179 25.58 14.17 4.35
N ASP A 180 24.87 14.54 3.27
CA ASP A 180 23.99 15.72 3.28
C ASP A 180 22.53 15.35 3.53
N TYR A 181 22.07 14.20 3.06
CA TYR A 181 20.71 13.71 3.26
C TYR A 181 20.64 12.19 3.27
N LYS A 182 19.59 11.66 3.90
CA LYS A 182 19.19 10.26 3.83
C LYS A 182 17.83 10.15 3.16
N THR A 183 17.68 9.10 2.37
CA THR A 183 16.41 8.76 1.72
C THR A 183 15.89 7.43 2.19
N ALA A 184 14.59 7.25 2.14
CA ALA A 184 13.95 5.94 2.19
C ALA A 184 12.98 5.83 1.02
N GLU A 185 13.03 4.70 0.35
CA GLU A 185 12.08 4.30 -0.68
C GLU A 185 11.36 3.04 -0.23
N LEU A 186 10.04 3.09 -0.26
CA LEU A 186 9.21 1.98 0.13
C LEU A 186 9.05 0.99 -1.02
N ASN A 187 9.37 -0.26 -0.76
CA ASN A 187 9.28 -1.35 -1.71
C ASN A 187 8.21 -2.37 -1.30
N ALA A 188 7.86 -3.27 -2.21
CA ALA A 188 6.90 -4.33 -1.91
C ALA A 188 7.32 -5.24 -0.73
N VAL A 189 8.62 -5.33 -0.46
CA VAL A 189 9.18 -6.13 0.66
C VAL A 189 8.82 -5.55 2.02
N ASP A 190 8.61 -4.24 2.09
CA ASP A 190 8.35 -3.52 3.35
C ASP A 190 6.87 -3.61 3.78
N VAL A 191 6.01 -4.06 2.87
CA VAL A 191 4.59 -4.25 3.15
C VAL A 191 4.39 -5.44 4.07
N LYS A 192 3.58 -5.27 5.11
CA LYS A 192 3.25 -6.32 6.10
C LYS A 192 1.89 -6.96 5.85
N GLY A 193 1.04 -6.29 5.09
CA GLY A 193 -0.30 -6.78 4.79
C GLY A 193 -1.16 -5.75 4.09
N TYR A 194 -2.42 -6.13 3.92
CA TYR A 194 -3.43 -5.24 3.36
C TYR A 194 -4.64 -5.20 4.28
N LYS A 195 -5.10 -4.01 4.63
CA LYS A 195 -6.42 -3.84 5.21
C LYS A 195 -7.43 -3.67 4.09
N ILE A 196 -8.56 -4.35 4.21
CA ILE A 196 -9.67 -4.25 3.27
C ILE A 196 -10.94 -3.88 4.00
N GLN A 197 -11.79 -3.12 3.33
CA GLN A 197 -13.14 -2.81 3.78
C GLN A 197 -14.12 -3.40 2.79
N GLY A 198 -15.09 -4.16 3.31
CA GLY A 198 -16.10 -4.79 2.48
C GLY A 198 -17.48 -4.73 3.09
N TYR A 199 -18.47 -4.95 2.26
CA TYR A 199 -19.86 -4.97 2.64
C TYR A 199 -20.48 -6.33 2.31
N TRP A 200 -20.91 -7.05 3.34
CA TRP A 200 -21.72 -8.25 3.20
C TRP A 200 -23.18 -7.85 3.14
N TYR A 201 -23.90 -8.38 2.18
CA TYR A 201 -25.33 -8.14 2.03
C TYR A 201 -26.05 -9.36 1.49
N PHE A 202 -27.29 -9.54 1.90
CA PHE A 202 -28.17 -10.58 1.40
C PHE A 202 -29.11 -10.00 0.33
N ASP A 203 -29.00 -10.53 -0.89
CA ASP A 203 -29.84 -10.16 -2.02
C ASP A 203 -31.13 -11.00 -2.01
N LYS A 204 -32.27 -10.42 -1.66
CA LYS A 204 -33.58 -11.08 -1.59
C LYS A 204 -34.00 -11.73 -2.90
N ARG A 205 -33.66 -11.13 -4.05
CA ARG A 205 -34.08 -11.64 -5.37
C ARG A 205 -33.37 -12.92 -5.74
N LEU A 206 -32.08 -13.04 -5.37
CA LEU A 206 -31.26 -14.19 -5.67
C LEU A 206 -31.16 -15.17 -4.52
N ALA A 207 -31.66 -14.77 -3.34
CA ALA A 207 -31.55 -15.51 -2.08
C ALA A 207 -30.08 -15.92 -1.79
N GLU A 208 -29.15 -15.00 -1.99
CA GLU A 208 -27.72 -15.24 -1.84
C GLU A 208 -27.07 -14.18 -0.97
N LEU A 209 -26.16 -14.62 -0.09
CA LEU A 209 -25.24 -13.75 0.62
C LEU A 209 -24.09 -13.34 -0.32
N LYS A 210 -23.91 -12.05 -0.52
CA LYS A 210 -22.89 -11.48 -1.40
C LYS A 210 -21.93 -10.58 -0.66
N TYR A 211 -20.73 -10.48 -1.20
CA TYR A 211 -19.70 -9.58 -0.71
C TYR A 211 -19.32 -8.54 -1.77
N ARG A 212 -19.19 -7.30 -1.35
CA ARG A 212 -18.68 -6.22 -2.19
C ARG A 212 -17.49 -5.56 -1.53
N LEU A 213 -16.33 -5.65 -2.16
CA LEU A 213 -15.13 -4.97 -1.73
C LEU A 213 -15.27 -3.47 -2.02
N ILE A 214 -15.05 -2.63 -1.00
CA ILE A 214 -15.22 -1.17 -1.06
C ILE A 214 -13.86 -0.48 -1.14
N ALA A 215 -12.91 -0.90 -0.28
CA ALA A 215 -11.60 -0.27 -0.21
C ALA A 215 -10.50 -1.27 0.09
N ILE A 216 -9.29 -0.89 -0.28
CA ILE A 216 -8.05 -1.59 0.03
C ILE A 216 -6.99 -0.60 0.49
N ALA A 217 -6.20 -0.98 1.48
CA ALA A 217 -5.15 -0.14 2.04
C ALA A 217 -3.91 -0.98 2.33
N PRO A 218 -2.73 -0.64 1.78
CA PRO A 218 -1.49 -1.29 2.15
C PRO A 218 -1.04 -0.88 3.55
N VAL A 219 -0.47 -1.84 4.29
CA VAL A 219 0.06 -1.64 5.64
C VAL A 219 1.57 -1.80 5.60
N ALA A 220 2.26 -0.70 5.85
CA ALA A 220 3.72 -0.64 5.90
C ALA A 220 4.17 0.57 6.72
N SER A 221 5.44 0.62 7.10
CA SER A 221 6.02 1.85 7.64
C SER A 221 6.21 2.84 6.50
N SER A 222 5.74 4.09 6.64
CA SER A 222 5.90 5.09 5.57
C SER A 222 7.39 5.45 5.37
N ALA A 223 7.78 5.82 4.16
CA ALA A 223 9.16 6.25 3.88
C ALA A 223 9.59 7.40 4.81
N LYS A 224 8.69 8.33 5.08
CA LYS A 224 8.91 9.41 6.04
C LYS A 224 9.22 8.88 7.44
N SER A 225 8.39 7.97 7.98
CA SER A 225 8.60 7.39 9.30
C SER A 225 9.91 6.61 9.40
N ILE A 226 10.29 5.90 8.33
CA ILE A 226 11.55 5.15 8.25
C ILE A 226 12.74 6.09 8.31
N VAL A 227 12.75 7.18 7.50
CA VAL A 227 13.85 8.15 7.50
C VAL A 227 13.95 8.85 8.85
N ASP A 228 12.83 9.32 9.39
CA ASP A 228 12.80 10.02 10.67
C ASP A 228 13.27 9.12 11.81
N ALA A 229 12.84 7.85 11.84
CA ALA A 229 13.27 6.89 12.84
C ALA A 229 14.77 6.55 12.71
N THR A 230 15.25 6.29 11.50
CA THR A 230 16.65 5.94 11.25
C THR A 230 17.60 7.07 11.64
N MET A 231 17.25 8.32 11.29
CA MET A 231 18.06 9.46 11.64
C MET A 231 18.00 9.78 13.13
N GLY A 232 16.81 9.69 13.75
CA GLY A 232 16.67 9.90 15.17
C GLY A 232 17.41 8.85 16.00
N GLN A 233 17.38 7.59 15.59
CA GLN A 233 18.18 6.54 16.24
C GLN A 233 19.68 6.84 16.13
N GLN A 234 20.15 7.27 14.96
CA GLN A 234 21.56 7.64 14.78
C GLN A 234 21.95 8.86 15.62
N GLU A 235 21.12 9.90 15.68
CA GLU A 235 21.36 11.07 16.53
C GLU A 235 21.50 10.69 18.01
N ILE A 236 20.70 9.73 18.49
CA ILE A 236 20.82 9.21 19.85
C ILE A 236 22.12 8.43 20.04
N GLU A 237 22.48 7.57 19.10
CA GLU A 237 23.72 6.80 19.17
C GLU A 237 24.95 7.72 19.21
N ASP A 238 24.96 8.75 18.39
CA ASP A 238 26.02 9.77 18.35
C ASP A 238 26.09 10.54 19.69
N GLU A 239 24.94 10.99 20.24
CA GLU A 239 24.84 11.68 21.54
C GLU A 239 25.46 10.83 22.66
N TYR A 240 25.06 9.56 22.75
CA TYR A 240 25.59 8.68 23.82
C TYR A 240 27.02 8.22 23.59
N THR A 241 27.49 8.20 22.36
CA THR A 241 28.90 7.94 22.02
C THR A 241 29.80 9.12 22.43
N GLU A 242 29.32 10.36 22.26
CA GLU A 242 30.00 11.56 22.75
C GLU A 242 30.06 11.58 24.30
N ILE A 243 28.98 11.17 24.98
CA ILE A 243 28.96 11.08 26.45
C ILE A 243 29.98 10.07 26.93
N VAL A 244 30.05 8.89 26.35
CA VAL A 244 31.04 7.85 26.71
C VAL A 244 32.46 8.34 26.49
N SER A 245 32.72 8.98 25.34
CA SER A 245 34.05 9.51 25.02
C SER A 245 34.47 10.68 25.92
N SER A 246 33.54 11.53 26.35
CA SER A 246 33.81 12.64 27.24
C SER A 246 34.00 12.21 28.70
N GLN A 247 33.28 11.21 29.16
CA GLN A 247 33.37 10.67 30.54
C GLN A 247 34.51 9.67 30.71
N GLY A 248 35.01 9.08 29.62
CA GLY A 248 36.04 8.05 29.66
C GLY A 248 35.61 6.75 30.39
N SER A 249 34.32 6.55 30.57
CA SER A 249 33.70 5.41 31.27
C SER A 249 32.47 4.92 30.52
N LEU A 250 32.05 3.67 30.78
CA LEU A 250 30.79 3.12 30.27
C LEU A 250 29.59 3.94 30.79
N LEU A 251 28.48 3.86 30.06
CA LEU A 251 27.20 4.49 30.45
C LEU A 251 26.77 3.99 31.84
N THR A 252 26.19 4.87 32.62
CA THR A 252 25.54 4.48 33.87
C THR A 252 24.23 3.72 33.57
N PRO A 253 23.73 2.86 34.49
CA PRO A 253 22.46 2.15 34.28
C PRO A 253 21.27 3.08 33.99
N GLN A 254 21.24 4.28 34.56
CA GLN A 254 20.21 5.29 34.28
C GLN A 254 20.29 5.84 32.87
N GLN A 255 21.51 6.14 32.37
CA GLN A 255 21.74 6.58 30.99
C GLN A 255 21.40 5.49 29.96
N GLU A 256 21.65 4.21 30.29
CA GLU A 256 21.23 3.11 29.42
C GLU A 256 19.71 2.96 29.34
N GLU A 257 18.99 3.15 30.45
CA GLU A 257 17.54 3.13 30.47
C GLU A 257 16.95 4.31 29.67
N GLU A 258 17.51 5.51 29.83
CA GLU A 258 17.10 6.70 29.05
C GLU A 258 17.37 6.49 27.56
N LYS A 259 18.52 5.93 27.16
CA LYS A 259 18.83 5.59 25.77
C LYS A 259 17.81 4.61 25.21
N LYS A 260 17.53 3.54 25.95
CA LYS A 260 16.53 2.52 25.53
C LYS A 260 15.13 3.13 25.39
N ALA A 261 14.73 4.02 26.31
CA ALA A 261 13.44 4.69 26.24
C ALA A 261 13.34 5.60 25.01
N LYS A 262 14.39 6.38 24.70
CA LYS A 262 14.45 7.22 23.50
C LYS A 262 14.42 6.37 22.22
N LEU A 263 15.19 5.29 22.13
CA LEU A 263 15.20 4.39 20.98
C LEU A 263 13.83 3.75 20.74
N LYS A 264 13.16 3.35 21.80
CA LYS A 264 11.82 2.76 21.72
C LYS A 264 10.79 3.67 21.06
N ILE A 265 10.86 4.99 21.31
CA ILE A 265 9.98 5.97 20.67
C ILE A 265 10.15 5.94 19.14
N TYR A 266 11.38 5.86 18.64
CA TYR A 266 11.64 5.78 17.19
C TYR A 266 11.26 4.42 16.59
N GLU A 267 11.39 3.33 17.35
CA GLU A 267 10.85 2.02 16.95
C GLU A 267 9.32 2.08 16.81
N GLU A 268 8.62 2.69 17.75
CA GLU A 268 7.18 2.88 17.68
C GLU A 268 6.77 3.81 16.52
N MET A 269 7.55 4.85 16.21
CA MET A 269 7.31 5.72 15.05
C MET A 269 7.47 5.00 13.71
N SER A 270 8.34 4.01 13.63
CA SER A 270 8.54 3.18 12.43
C SER A 270 7.64 1.96 12.37
N ALA A 271 6.72 1.79 13.31
CA ALA A 271 5.78 0.69 13.29
C ALA A 271 4.90 0.72 12.02
N PRO A 272 4.60 -0.45 11.43
CA PRO A 272 3.74 -0.53 10.26
C PRO A 272 2.33 -0.02 10.56
N ASP A 273 1.83 0.88 9.73
CA ASP A 273 0.47 1.40 9.80
C ASP A 273 -0.13 1.51 8.39
N VAL A 274 -1.40 1.88 8.31
CA VAL A 274 -2.07 2.12 7.04
C VAL A 274 -1.43 3.30 6.32
N LEU A 275 -0.96 3.07 5.10
CA LEU A 275 -0.40 4.15 4.30
C LEU A 275 -1.49 5.09 3.79
N PHE A 276 -2.51 4.53 3.15
CA PHE A 276 -3.68 5.22 2.61
C PHE A 276 -4.77 4.21 2.25
N TRP A 277 -5.99 4.69 2.11
CA TRP A 277 -7.12 3.92 1.63
C TRP A 277 -7.40 4.22 0.17
N ILE A 278 -7.55 3.20 -0.64
CA ILE A 278 -7.94 3.34 -2.06
C ILE A 278 -9.36 2.83 -2.23
N TYR A 279 -10.21 3.65 -2.86
CA TYR A 279 -11.55 3.23 -3.25
C TYR A 279 -11.48 2.17 -4.35
N TYR A 280 -11.84 0.94 -4.02
CA TYR A 280 -11.63 -0.23 -4.86
C TYR A 280 -12.27 -0.15 -6.24
N PRO A 281 -13.53 0.32 -6.40
CA PRO A 281 -14.16 0.42 -7.72
C PRO A 281 -13.38 1.27 -8.72
N ALA A 282 -12.65 2.29 -8.27
CA ALA A 282 -11.85 3.16 -9.15
C ALA A 282 -10.63 2.44 -9.75
N ILE A 283 -10.04 1.49 -9.02
CA ILE A 283 -8.80 0.81 -9.43
C ILE A 283 -9.02 -0.53 -10.14
N ARG A 284 -10.24 -1.02 -10.23
CA ARG A 284 -10.57 -2.33 -10.81
C ARG A 284 -10.01 -2.55 -12.22
N ASN A 285 -10.06 -1.51 -13.07
CA ASN A 285 -9.52 -1.59 -14.43
C ASN A 285 -8.04 -1.95 -14.45
N ILE A 286 -7.24 -1.38 -13.54
CA ILE A 286 -5.81 -1.64 -13.44
C ILE A 286 -5.54 -2.99 -12.81
N LEU A 287 -6.28 -3.35 -11.76
CA LEU A 287 -6.15 -4.67 -11.13
C LEU A 287 -6.49 -5.80 -12.11
N LYS A 288 -7.45 -5.56 -13.02
CA LYS A 288 -7.81 -6.53 -14.08
C LYS A 288 -6.72 -6.69 -15.11
N LEU A 289 -5.95 -5.65 -15.42
CA LEU A 289 -4.86 -5.69 -16.38
C LEU A 289 -3.59 -6.34 -15.83
N ASN A 290 -3.42 -6.38 -14.51
CA ASN A 290 -2.22 -6.92 -13.87
C ASN A 290 -2.44 -8.36 -13.41
N PRO A 291 -1.73 -9.33 -14.03
CA PRO A 291 -1.83 -10.73 -13.65
C PRO A 291 -1.01 -11.02 -12.38
N THR A 292 -1.48 -12.01 -11.64
CA THR A 292 -0.76 -12.63 -10.53
C THR A 292 -0.61 -14.13 -10.74
N PHE A 293 0.20 -14.77 -9.90
CA PHE A 293 0.49 -16.19 -10.01
C PHE A 293 -0.73 -17.04 -9.67
N ASN A 294 -1.03 -18.02 -10.54
CA ASN A 294 -2.04 -19.03 -10.28
C ASN A 294 -1.35 -20.36 -9.96
N ASP A 295 -1.35 -20.75 -8.71
CA ASP A 295 -0.71 -21.99 -8.23
C ASP A 295 -1.33 -23.24 -8.86
N ARG A 296 -2.60 -23.22 -9.22
CA ARG A 296 -3.30 -24.35 -9.83
C ARG A 296 -3.05 -24.49 -11.32
N ASN A 297 -2.80 -23.40 -12.01
CA ASN A 297 -2.60 -23.40 -13.47
C ASN A 297 -1.72 -22.22 -13.90
N SER A 298 -0.43 -22.47 -14.02
CA SER A 298 0.56 -21.46 -14.43
C SER A 298 0.34 -20.95 -15.88
N SER A 299 -0.34 -21.72 -16.73
CA SER A 299 -0.66 -21.30 -18.11
C SER A 299 -1.80 -20.28 -18.17
N LYS A 300 -2.58 -20.13 -17.12
CA LYS A 300 -3.68 -19.17 -17.03
C LYS A 300 -3.55 -18.36 -15.75
N PRO A 301 -2.78 -17.27 -15.77
CA PRO A 301 -2.66 -16.40 -14.61
C PRO A 301 -4.03 -15.83 -14.24
N ILE A 302 -4.23 -15.59 -12.96
CA ILE A 302 -5.39 -14.86 -12.41
C ILE A 302 -4.96 -13.40 -12.33
N ASN A 303 -5.88 -12.47 -12.50
CA ASN A 303 -5.62 -11.07 -12.22
C ASN A 303 -6.02 -10.69 -10.78
N PHE A 304 -5.52 -9.56 -10.29
CA PHE A 304 -5.79 -9.14 -8.92
C PHE A 304 -7.28 -8.83 -8.68
N ASP A 305 -8.01 -8.30 -9.67
CA ASP A 305 -9.44 -8.04 -9.52
C ASP A 305 -10.22 -9.34 -9.28
N ASP A 306 -9.97 -10.38 -10.10
CA ASP A 306 -10.65 -11.68 -9.96
C ASP A 306 -10.25 -12.38 -8.64
N LEU A 307 -8.99 -12.28 -8.22
CA LEU A 307 -8.50 -12.85 -6.96
C LEU A 307 -9.19 -12.22 -5.75
N LEU A 308 -9.28 -10.89 -5.72
CA LEU A 308 -9.88 -10.15 -4.62
C LEU A 308 -11.41 -10.32 -4.59
N LEU A 309 -12.09 -10.28 -5.74
CA LEU A 309 -13.54 -10.46 -5.81
C LEU A 309 -13.98 -11.89 -5.47
N SER A 310 -13.20 -12.90 -5.88
CA SER A 310 -13.48 -14.30 -5.52
C SER A 310 -13.09 -14.63 -4.09
N ARG A 311 -12.55 -13.66 -3.33
CA ARG A 311 -12.04 -13.83 -1.97
C ARG A 311 -11.06 -14.99 -1.85
N HIS A 312 -10.18 -15.16 -2.84
CA HIS A 312 -9.17 -16.22 -2.84
C HIS A 312 -7.96 -15.83 -1.98
N PHE A 313 -8.22 -15.44 -0.75
CA PHE A 313 -7.25 -15.07 0.29
C PHE A 313 -7.82 -15.38 1.67
N THR A 314 -6.97 -15.38 2.68
CA THR A 314 -7.39 -15.42 4.10
C THR A 314 -7.21 -14.04 4.71
N ALA A 315 -8.21 -13.66 5.54
CA ALA A 315 -8.17 -12.41 6.26
C ALA A 315 -8.86 -12.56 7.63
N VAL A 316 -8.44 -11.73 8.58
CA VAL A 316 -8.99 -11.67 9.93
C VAL A 316 -9.76 -10.37 10.10
N ILE A 317 -11.00 -10.45 10.57
CA ILE A 317 -11.83 -9.27 10.88
C ILE A 317 -11.24 -8.59 12.11
N TYR A 318 -10.92 -7.29 12.02
CA TYR A 318 -10.42 -6.49 13.12
C TYR A 318 -11.40 -5.38 13.55
N LYS A 319 -12.41 -5.08 12.71
CA LYS A 319 -13.40 -4.04 12.97
C LYS A 319 -14.71 -4.41 12.29
N GLU A 320 -15.85 -4.18 12.95
CA GLU A 320 -17.18 -4.35 12.39
C GLU A 320 -18.05 -3.11 12.59
N GLU A 321 -18.97 -2.86 11.66
CA GLU A 321 -19.99 -1.83 11.81
C GLU A 321 -20.92 -2.16 12.98
N ASN A 322 -21.03 -1.25 13.93
CA ASN A 322 -21.86 -1.40 15.12
C ASN A 322 -22.37 -0.05 15.63
N VAL A 323 -23.41 -0.11 16.47
CA VAL A 323 -24.05 1.08 17.07
C VAL A 323 -23.13 1.89 18.01
N GLN A 324 -21.96 1.36 18.36
CA GLN A 324 -21.00 2.01 19.26
C GLN A 324 -19.94 2.82 18.51
N GLY A 325 -20.14 3.11 17.22
CA GLY A 325 -19.19 3.88 16.40
C GLY A 325 -18.07 3.02 15.81
N ASP A 326 -18.40 1.80 15.36
CA ASP A 326 -17.48 0.92 14.62
C ASP A 326 -16.17 0.63 15.39
N ARG A 327 -16.31 0.18 16.61
CA ARG A 327 -15.21 -0.01 17.53
C ARG A 327 -14.31 -1.17 17.10
N LEU A 328 -13.00 -0.96 17.13
CA LEU A 328 -12.00 -1.98 16.89
C LEU A 328 -12.09 -3.12 17.91
N ILE A 329 -11.86 -4.35 17.47
CA ILE A 329 -11.92 -5.55 18.33
C ILE A 329 -10.86 -5.48 19.45
N ASP A 330 -9.68 -4.96 19.18
CA ASP A 330 -8.60 -4.79 20.16
C ASP A 330 -8.98 -3.85 21.31
N LYS A 331 -9.87 -2.86 21.07
CA LYS A 331 -10.33 -1.90 22.07
C LYS A 331 -11.26 -2.51 23.12
N TYR A 332 -12.06 -3.50 22.76
CA TYR A 332 -12.96 -4.17 23.73
C TYR A 332 -12.51 -5.59 24.10
N LYS A 333 -11.48 -6.11 23.43
CA LYS A 333 -10.75 -7.34 23.79
C LYS A 333 -9.26 -7.04 23.90
N PRO A 334 -8.82 -6.19 24.83
CA PRO A 334 -7.43 -5.80 24.93
C PRO A 334 -6.56 -6.97 25.43
N ASN A 335 -5.31 -7.00 24.98
CA ASN A 335 -4.25 -7.88 25.49
C ASN A 335 -4.44 -9.40 25.34
N ASN A 336 -5.41 -9.85 24.54
CA ASN A 336 -5.61 -11.28 24.29
C ASN A 336 -5.87 -11.54 22.79
N ALA A 337 -4.82 -11.92 22.06
CA ALA A 337 -4.93 -12.22 20.63
C ALA A 337 -5.88 -13.38 20.32
N LEU A 338 -5.99 -14.38 21.24
CA LEU A 338 -6.93 -15.48 21.08
C LEU A 338 -8.38 -15.01 21.17
N ASP A 339 -8.70 -14.16 22.16
CA ASP A 339 -10.06 -13.60 22.30
C ASP A 339 -10.43 -12.69 21.11
N GLN A 340 -9.45 -11.96 20.55
CA GLN A 340 -9.65 -11.17 19.34
C GLN A 340 -9.96 -12.05 18.13
N LEU A 341 -9.24 -13.17 17.98
CA LEU A 341 -9.49 -14.13 16.91
C LEU A 341 -10.85 -14.82 17.05
N LEU A 342 -11.23 -15.25 18.28
CA LEU A 342 -12.52 -15.83 18.55
C LEU A 342 -13.67 -14.84 18.28
N GLU A 343 -13.47 -13.56 18.59
CA GLU A 343 -14.45 -12.52 18.27
C GLU A 343 -14.59 -12.31 16.77
N ALA A 344 -13.47 -12.31 16.03
CA ALA A 344 -13.46 -12.24 14.56
C ALA A 344 -14.25 -13.43 13.94
N GLU A 345 -14.04 -14.64 14.46
CA GLU A 345 -14.80 -15.82 14.01
C GLU A 345 -16.29 -15.71 14.38
N ARG A 346 -16.63 -15.21 15.57
CA ARG A 346 -18.02 -14.96 15.97
C ARG A 346 -18.73 -13.99 15.03
N VAL A 347 -18.03 -12.96 14.54
CA VAL A 347 -18.59 -12.01 13.57
C VAL A 347 -18.86 -12.71 12.23
N LYS A 348 -17.94 -13.56 11.77
CA LYS A 348 -18.12 -14.36 10.54
C LYS A 348 -19.31 -15.33 10.68
N ASP A 349 -19.41 -16.03 11.80
CA ASP A 349 -20.48 -16.95 12.09
C ASP A 349 -21.83 -16.23 12.07
N LYS A 350 -21.93 -15.08 12.72
CA LYS A 350 -23.16 -14.27 12.72
C LYS A 350 -23.62 -13.86 11.32
N ILE A 351 -22.69 -13.56 10.40
CA ILE A 351 -23.02 -13.24 9.00
C ILE A 351 -23.53 -14.51 8.30
N ARG A 352 -22.91 -15.65 8.52
CA ARG A 352 -23.28 -16.94 7.93
C ARG A 352 -24.58 -17.49 8.48
N ASP A 353 -24.79 -17.37 9.79
CA ASP A 353 -26.04 -17.83 10.45
C ASP A 353 -27.26 -17.08 9.91
N PHE A 354 -27.12 -15.80 9.55
CA PHE A 354 -28.18 -15.04 8.91
C PHE A 354 -28.63 -15.70 7.58
N GLU A 355 -27.70 -16.18 6.77
CA GLU A 355 -28.00 -16.91 5.53
C GLU A 355 -28.71 -18.22 5.84
N HIS A 356 -28.24 -18.99 6.83
CA HIS A 356 -28.84 -20.25 7.24
C HIS A 356 -30.27 -20.09 7.77
N ASP A 357 -30.51 -19.07 8.56
CA ASP A 357 -31.84 -18.80 9.13
C ASP A 357 -32.88 -18.50 8.06
N LEU A 358 -32.48 -17.86 6.96
CA LEU A 358 -33.38 -17.55 5.85
C LEU A 358 -33.79 -18.78 5.02
N TRP A 359 -32.99 -19.84 5.02
CA TRP A 359 -33.29 -21.09 4.32
C TRP A 359 -34.22 -22.01 5.14
N ASN A 360 -34.42 -21.75 6.42
CA ASN A 360 -35.24 -22.55 7.33
C ASN A 360 -36.67 -22.03 7.47
N TYR A 361 -37.09 -21.03 6.68
CA TYR A 361 -38.45 -20.47 6.66
C TYR A 361 -39.23 -20.89 5.42
#